data_a8383300e167dba851c0b12880e98bf7
#
_entry.id   a8383300e167dba851c0b12880e98bf7
#
_cell.length_a   1.000
_cell.length_b   1.000
_cell.length_c   1.000
_cell.angle_alpha   90.00
_cell.angle_beta   90.00
_cell.angle_gamma   90.00
#
_symmetry.space_group_name_H-M   'P 1'
#
loop_
_entity.id
_entity.type
_entity.pdbx_description
1 polymer ?
#
loop_
_entity_poly.entity_id
_entity_poly.type
_entity_poly.pdbx_seq_one_letter_code
_entity_poly.pdbx_strand_id
1 'polypeptide(L)'
;MPIHVVKSGETIYSIAQLYDVSADRIVYDNELAAQQNLVPGQALLILMPSRVHIVREGQTIEQIAEEYSITVKNLYQNNPFLLNQTYLLEGQSLVISYEGEPLMQGRISGYAYPFIEPYILREVLLYIDEILIFSYGFTAEGELIPPQIDETWVIQEAWNQQVEPILVLTPFAETGTFNSGLIQILSENETVQDNLIENLLETVREKGYVGVDVDFEYIRPEDQVGYADFVNRLRETMNENGYRVSVALAPKTSSYQKGLLYEAMDYHLLGQSANTVFLMTYEWGYTYGPPLPVAPLPNVRQVLEYALAEIPKEKIVLGIPNYGYSWLLPYERGVTKARLIGNVEANVIAAERGVEIQYDERYQSPFFYYEIGRRRYEVWFEDVRSIYAKLQLAAEKDIRGVGYWNLMRPFRANWLLVNQMLH
;
A
#
# COMPACT_ATOMS: atom_id res chain seq x y z
N MET A 1 -7.68 19.82 -6.64
CA MET A 1 -6.62 18.99 -7.26
C MET A 1 -7.22 18.23 -8.44
N PRO A 2 -6.88 18.52 -9.67
CA PRO A 2 -7.37 17.79 -10.83
C PRO A 2 -6.53 16.55 -11.12
N ILE A 3 -7.22 15.50 -11.60
CA ILE A 3 -6.60 14.39 -12.32
C ILE A 3 -6.84 14.64 -13.79
N HIS A 4 -5.76 14.86 -14.56
CA HIS A 4 -5.84 15.10 -16.00
C HIS A 4 -5.76 13.78 -16.76
N VAL A 5 -6.72 13.54 -17.65
CA VAL A 5 -6.69 12.40 -18.58
C VAL A 5 -6.21 12.90 -19.92
N VAL A 6 -5.06 12.42 -20.33
CA VAL A 6 -4.38 12.85 -21.58
C VAL A 6 -5.25 12.56 -22.80
N LYS A 7 -5.41 13.57 -23.67
CA LYS A 7 -6.10 13.47 -24.96
C LYS A 7 -5.09 13.35 -26.10
N SER A 8 -5.56 12.87 -27.24
CA SER A 8 -4.71 12.77 -28.44
C SER A 8 -4.12 14.16 -28.83
N GLY A 9 -2.82 14.20 -29.03
CA GLY A 9 -2.08 15.41 -29.41
C GLY A 9 -1.68 16.33 -28.25
N GLU A 10 -2.07 16.06 -27.02
CA GLU A 10 -1.60 16.81 -25.86
C GLU A 10 -0.13 16.49 -25.54
N THR A 11 0.55 17.48 -25.03
CA THR A 11 1.94 17.39 -24.58
C THR A 11 2.04 17.83 -23.11
N ILE A 12 3.11 17.46 -22.43
CA ILE A 12 3.39 17.94 -21.07
C ILE A 12 3.34 19.46 -21.00
N TYR A 13 3.87 20.16 -22.02
CA TYR A 13 3.87 21.63 -22.09
C TYR A 13 2.46 22.22 -22.26
N SER A 14 1.61 21.62 -23.10
CA SER A 14 0.23 22.10 -23.27
C SER A 14 -0.60 21.87 -22.01
N ILE A 15 -0.37 20.75 -21.29
CA ILE A 15 -1.02 20.45 -20.01
C ILE A 15 -0.51 21.40 -18.90
N ALA A 16 0.79 21.62 -18.82
CA ALA A 16 1.40 22.58 -17.89
C ALA A 16 0.82 23.99 -18.06
N GLN A 17 0.66 24.44 -19.31
CA GLN A 17 0.04 25.73 -19.63
C GLN A 17 -1.46 25.76 -19.26
N LEU A 18 -2.20 24.65 -19.45
CA LEU A 18 -3.62 24.57 -19.13
C LEU A 18 -3.89 24.78 -17.62
N TYR A 19 -3.00 24.28 -16.77
CA TYR A 19 -3.16 24.34 -15.32
C TYR A 19 -2.29 25.40 -14.63
N ASP A 20 -1.49 26.15 -15.39
CA ASP A 20 -0.52 27.13 -14.88
C ASP A 20 0.46 26.53 -13.85
N VAL A 21 1.01 25.35 -14.17
CA VAL A 21 1.99 24.64 -13.35
C VAL A 21 3.27 24.33 -14.13
N SER A 22 4.35 23.99 -13.43
CA SER A 22 5.61 23.63 -14.07
C SER A 22 5.52 22.30 -14.82
N ALA A 23 5.99 22.26 -16.07
CA ALA A 23 6.12 21.02 -16.84
C ALA A 23 7.06 20.02 -16.16
N ASP A 24 8.18 20.48 -15.61
CA ASP A 24 9.14 19.63 -14.89
C ASP A 24 8.50 19.01 -13.64
N ARG A 25 7.59 19.76 -13.00
CA ARG A 25 6.86 19.25 -11.85
C ARG A 25 5.89 18.15 -12.25
N ILE A 26 5.14 18.30 -13.34
CA ILE A 26 4.27 17.23 -13.86
C ILE A 26 5.08 15.96 -14.16
N VAL A 27 6.24 16.13 -14.83
CA VAL A 27 7.16 15.01 -15.13
C VAL A 27 7.61 14.31 -13.85
N TYR A 28 8.07 15.08 -12.87
CA TYR A 28 8.58 14.55 -11.63
C TYR A 28 7.49 13.86 -10.81
N ASP A 29 6.37 14.52 -10.57
CA ASP A 29 5.29 14.02 -9.71
C ASP A 29 4.62 12.75 -10.26
N ASN A 30 4.63 12.57 -11.59
CA ASN A 30 4.06 11.41 -12.28
C ASN A 30 5.11 10.41 -12.78
N GLU A 31 6.38 10.55 -12.37
CA GLU A 31 7.49 9.64 -12.73
C GLU A 31 7.58 9.36 -14.23
N LEU A 32 7.38 10.41 -15.04
CA LEU A 32 7.49 10.32 -16.49
C LEU A 32 8.97 10.30 -16.89
N ALA A 33 9.36 9.39 -17.78
CA ALA A 33 10.70 9.40 -18.33
C ALA A 33 10.90 10.67 -19.18
N ALA A 34 12.12 11.25 -19.16
CA ALA A 34 12.44 12.53 -19.80
C ALA A 34 12.11 12.62 -21.31
N GLN A 35 11.97 11.48 -21.98
CA GLN A 35 11.62 11.38 -23.41
C GLN A 35 10.35 10.55 -23.64
N GLN A 36 9.58 10.28 -22.59
CA GLN A 36 8.36 9.48 -22.70
C GLN A 36 7.27 10.30 -23.38
N ASN A 37 6.73 9.77 -24.47
CA ASN A 37 5.52 10.31 -25.07
C ASN A 37 4.32 10.01 -24.16
N LEU A 38 3.45 10.98 -23.97
CA LEU A 38 2.16 10.74 -23.35
C LEU A 38 1.27 9.93 -24.31
N VAL A 39 0.45 9.08 -23.75
CA VAL A 39 -0.56 8.33 -24.53
C VAL A 39 -1.97 8.75 -24.13
N PRO A 40 -2.93 8.75 -25.08
CA PRO A 40 -4.32 9.04 -24.76
C PRO A 40 -4.83 8.11 -23.64
N GLY A 41 -5.62 8.66 -22.73
CA GLY A 41 -6.16 7.93 -21.60
C GLY A 41 -5.22 7.78 -20.41
N GLN A 42 -3.93 8.14 -20.52
CA GLN A 42 -3.02 8.19 -19.38
C GLN A 42 -3.50 9.24 -18.35
N ALA A 43 -3.58 8.85 -17.10
CA ALA A 43 -3.96 9.77 -16.03
C ALA A 43 -2.73 10.39 -15.37
N LEU A 44 -2.76 11.70 -15.20
CA LEU A 44 -1.71 12.50 -14.56
C LEU A 44 -2.28 13.20 -13.34
N LEU A 45 -1.57 13.12 -12.22
CA LEU A 45 -1.81 13.96 -11.06
C LEU A 45 -1.30 15.36 -11.33
N ILE A 46 -2.16 16.37 -11.18
CA ILE A 46 -1.80 17.78 -11.31
C ILE A 46 -2.00 18.45 -9.96
N LEU A 47 -0.91 18.76 -9.29
CA LEU A 47 -0.93 19.48 -8.03
C LEU A 47 -0.77 20.97 -8.28
N MET A 48 -1.75 21.76 -7.84
CA MET A 48 -1.73 23.23 -7.98
C MET A 48 -1.26 23.85 -6.66
N PRO A 49 -0.07 24.50 -6.64
CA PRO A 49 0.41 25.16 -5.45
C PRO A 49 -0.50 26.34 -5.05
N SER A 50 -0.95 26.36 -3.79
CA SER A 50 -1.63 27.53 -3.21
C SER A 50 -0.65 28.52 -2.61
N ARG A 51 0.53 28.03 -2.18
CA ARG A 51 1.62 28.85 -1.63
C ARG A 51 2.98 28.31 -2.01
N VAL A 52 3.85 29.21 -2.44
CA VAL A 52 5.22 28.91 -2.88
C VAL A 52 6.21 29.82 -2.17
N HIS A 53 7.37 29.30 -1.81
CA HIS A 53 8.51 30.04 -1.27
C HIS A 53 9.66 30.05 -2.27
N ILE A 54 10.31 31.21 -2.42
CA ILE A 54 11.56 31.32 -3.18
C ILE A 54 12.72 31.39 -2.19
N VAL A 55 13.61 30.40 -2.27
CA VAL A 55 14.75 30.27 -1.36
C VAL A 55 15.69 31.47 -1.50
N ARG A 56 16.06 32.07 -0.36
CA ARG A 56 17.02 33.18 -0.26
C ARG A 56 18.41 32.63 0.05
N GLU A 57 19.44 33.42 -0.19
CA GLU A 57 20.82 33.05 0.10
C GLU A 57 20.99 32.59 1.55
N GLY A 58 21.55 31.39 1.73
CA GLY A 58 21.87 30.82 3.06
C GLY A 58 20.69 30.30 3.89
N GLN A 59 19.44 30.31 3.35
CA GLN A 59 18.30 29.72 4.06
C GLN A 59 18.41 28.19 4.18
N THR A 60 17.96 27.68 5.32
CA THR A 60 17.85 26.23 5.58
C THR A 60 16.39 25.76 5.49
N ILE A 61 16.20 24.44 5.37
CA ILE A 61 14.87 23.81 5.34
C ILE A 61 14.10 24.12 6.64
N GLU A 62 14.81 24.06 7.79
CA GLU A 62 14.24 24.33 9.10
C GLU A 62 13.73 25.77 9.22
N GLN A 63 14.51 26.74 8.75
CA GLN A 63 14.12 28.17 8.76
C GLN A 63 12.87 28.42 7.89
N ILE A 64 12.78 27.76 6.74
CA ILE A 64 11.60 27.88 5.87
C ILE A 64 10.39 27.21 6.51
N ALA A 65 10.54 26.03 7.10
CA ALA A 65 9.45 25.34 7.79
C ALA A 65 8.92 26.19 8.96
N GLU A 66 9.81 26.81 9.74
CA GLU A 66 9.47 27.73 10.84
C GLU A 66 8.74 29.00 10.32
N GLU A 67 9.23 29.61 9.24
CA GLU A 67 8.62 30.82 8.63
C GLU A 67 7.15 30.59 8.28
N TYR A 68 6.80 29.36 7.86
CA TYR A 68 5.43 29.01 7.45
C TYR A 68 4.63 28.21 8.51
N SER A 69 5.21 27.96 9.67
CA SER A 69 4.60 27.17 10.76
C SER A 69 4.16 25.75 10.30
N ILE A 70 4.97 25.12 9.48
CA ILE A 70 4.82 23.73 9.02
C ILE A 70 5.99 22.88 9.56
N THR A 71 5.83 21.56 9.50
CA THR A 71 6.95 20.65 9.85
C THR A 71 7.95 20.55 8.70
N VAL A 72 9.19 20.20 9.02
CA VAL A 72 10.20 19.85 8.00
C VAL A 72 9.71 18.67 7.14
N LYS A 73 9.00 17.69 7.75
CA LYS A 73 8.39 16.57 7.02
C LYS A 73 7.37 17.07 5.98
N ASN A 74 6.48 18.02 6.32
CA ASN A 74 5.54 18.61 5.35
C ASN A 74 6.26 19.27 4.17
N LEU A 75 7.38 19.95 4.43
CA LEU A 75 8.16 20.57 3.36
C LEU A 75 8.76 19.51 2.40
N TYR A 76 9.26 18.38 2.94
CA TYR A 76 9.69 17.24 2.14
C TYR A 76 8.53 16.57 1.40
N GLN A 77 7.37 16.37 2.04
CA GLN A 77 6.17 15.80 1.41
C GLN A 77 5.72 16.59 0.19
N ASN A 78 5.75 17.92 0.29
CA ASN A 78 5.38 18.82 -0.80
C ASN A 78 6.48 18.96 -1.87
N ASN A 79 7.73 18.64 -1.52
CA ASN A 79 8.91 18.78 -2.37
C ASN A 79 9.83 17.54 -2.27
N PRO A 80 9.37 16.34 -2.65
CA PRO A 80 10.12 15.10 -2.41
C PRO A 80 11.47 15.05 -3.14
N PHE A 81 11.70 15.89 -4.16
CA PHE A 81 13.01 16.03 -4.79
C PHE A 81 14.11 16.50 -3.82
N LEU A 82 13.74 17.14 -2.70
CA LEU A 82 14.69 17.55 -1.65
C LEU A 82 15.38 16.37 -0.97
N LEU A 83 14.82 15.16 -0.99
CA LEU A 83 15.47 13.95 -0.48
C LEU A 83 16.84 13.68 -1.16
N ASN A 84 17.02 14.17 -2.37
CA ASN A 84 18.24 13.99 -3.16
C ASN A 84 19.14 15.24 -3.15
N GLN A 85 18.83 16.24 -2.30
CA GLN A 85 19.59 17.48 -2.21
C GLN A 85 20.20 17.64 -0.83
N THR A 86 21.48 18.02 -0.77
CA THR A 86 22.20 18.27 0.49
C THR A 86 22.08 19.73 0.95
N TYR A 87 21.70 20.64 0.06
CA TYR A 87 21.53 22.07 0.35
C TYR A 87 20.50 22.68 -0.61
N LEU A 88 19.86 23.76 -0.18
CA LEU A 88 18.95 24.56 -1.01
C LEU A 88 19.73 25.51 -1.90
N LEU A 89 19.21 25.75 -3.11
CA LEU A 89 19.78 26.72 -4.05
C LEU A 89 19.02 28.05 -3.93
N GLU A 90 19.75 29.16 -3.93
CA GLU A 90 19.12 30.48 -4.03
C GLU A 90 18.27 30.57 -5.30
N GLY A 91 17.06 31.14 -5.17
CA GLY A 91 16.09 31.23 -6.24
C GLY A 91 15.29 29.94 -6.48
N GLN A 92 15.59 28.83 -5.78
CA GLN A 92 14.84 27.61 -5.88
C GLN A 92 13.41 27.81 -5.37
N SER A 93 12.42 27.30 -6.12
CA SER A 93 11.01 27.35 -5.76
C SER A 93 10.61 26.11 -4.96
N LEU A 94 10.03 26.33 -3.78
CA LEU A 94 9.52 25.28 -2.91
C LEU A 94 8.01 25.46 -2.69
N VAL A 95 7.25 24.39 -2.84
CA VAL A 95 5.82 24.38 -2.53
C VAL A 95 5.63 24.26 -1.03
N ILE A 96 4.89 25.20 -0.46
CA ILE A 96 4.53 25.22 0.96
C ILE A 96 3.20 24.52 1.19
N SER A 97 2.22 24.76 0.31
CA SER A 97 0.89 24.12 0.37
C SER A 97 0.28 24.01 -1.02
N TYR A 98 -0.63 23.09 -1.18
CA TYR A 98 -1.44 22.89 -2.37
C TYR A 98 -2.88 23.33 -2.16
N GLU A 99 -3.62 23.50 -3.26
CA GLU A 99 -5.06 23.74 -3.23
C GLU A 99 -5.84 22.46 -2.88
N GLY A 100 -6.91 22.60 -2.12
CA GLY A 100 -7.83 21.52 -1.76
C GLY A 100 -7.84 21.24 -0.25
N GLU A 101 -8.86 20.51 0.17
CA GLU A 101 -9.03 20.05 1.54
C GLU A 101 -8.96 18.52 1.56
N PRO A 102 -8.42 17.89 2.62
CA PRO A 102 -8.43 16.45 2.79
C PRO A 102 -9.86 15.90 2.78
N LEU A 103 -10.03 14.69 2.25
CA LEU A 103 -11.31 13.97 2.31
C LEU A 103 -11.63 13.47 3.72
N MET A 104 -10.62 13.05 4.44
CA MET A 104 -10.69 12.55 5.81
C MET A 104 -9.32 12.65 6.48
N GLN A 105 -9.29 12.53 7.80
CA GLN A 105 -8.07 12.24 8.55
C GLN A 105 -7.95 10.73 8.69
N GLY A 106 -6.92 10.13 8.10
CA GLY A 106 -6.76 8.68 8.06
C GLY A 106 -5.33 8.23 8.17
N ARG A 107 -5.10 7.07 8.79
CA ARG A 107 -3.75 6.48 8.85
C ARG A 107 -3.41 5.76 7.54
N ILE A 108 -2.14 5.83 7.19
CA ILE A 108 -1.61 5.20 5.98
C ILE A 108 -0.57 4.17 6.42
N SER A 109 -0.75 2.92 6.01
CA SER A 109 0.18 1.83 6.28
C SER A 109 0.64 1.15 4.99
N GLY A 110 1.70 0.34 5.07
CA GLY A 110 2.11 -0.45 3.91
C GLY A 110 3.10 -1.54 4.25
N TYR A 111 3.00 -2.65 3.52
CA TYR A 111 3.88 -3.80 3.67
C TYR A 111 5.15 -3.64 2.82
N ALA A 112 6.29 -3.97 3.40
CA ALA A 112 7.57 -3.99 2.72
C ALA A 112 8.40 -5.21 3.09
N TYR A 113 9.14 -5.74 2.12
CA TYR A 113 10.19 -6.72 2.38
C TYR A 113 11.50 -6.01 2.76
N PRO A 114 12.38 -6.64 3.58
CA PRO A 114 13.66 -6.04 3.95
C PRO A 114 14.62 -5.75 2.78
N PHE A 115 14.36 -6.30 1.59
CA PHE A 115 15.12 -6.01 0.37
C PHE A 115 14.53 -4.90 -0.50
N ILE A 116 13.67 -4.05 0.06
CA ILE A 116 13.17 -2.84 -0.62
C ILE A 116 14.33 -1.93 -1.04
N GLU A 117 14.23 -1.33 -2.22
CA GLU A 117 15.23 -0.37 -2.67
C GLU A 117 15.28 0.87 -1.76
N PRO A 118 16.46 1.28 -1.26
CA PRO A 118 16.55 2.35 -0.26
C PRO A 118 15.92 3.68 -0.70
N TYR A 119 15.98 4.03 -2.00
CA TYR A 119 15.39 5.26 -2.50
C TYR A 119 13.86 5.21 -2.48
N ILE A 120 13.26 4.03 -2.74
CA ILE A 120 11.80 3.82 -2.65
C ILE A 120 11.36 3.94 -1.20
N LEU A 121 12.07 3.25 -0.28
CA LEU A 121 11.74 3.30 1.14
C LEU A 121 11.74 4.73 1.66
N ARG A 122 12.82 5.48 1.44
CA ARG A 122 12.95 6.86 1.94
C ARG A 122 11.86 7.78 1.40
N GLU A 123 11.47 7.62 0.16
CA GLU A 123 10.38 8.39 -0.43
C GLU A 123 9.03 8.05 0.20
N VAL A 124 8.71 6.76 0.31
CA VAL A 124 7.42 6.29 0.85
C VAL A 124 7.25 6.65 2.33
N LEU A 125 8.32 6.55 3.13
CA LEU A 125 8.29 6.89 4.56
C LEU A 125 7.90 8.35 4.84
N LEU A 126 7.97 9.25 3.87
CA LEU A 126 7.42 10.60 4.01
C LEU A 126 5.90 10.61 4.19
N TYR A 127 5.21 9.64 3.63
CA TYR A 127 3.75 9.66 3.41
C TYR A 127 2.97 8.65 4.24
N ILE A 128 3.64 7.66 4.84
CA ILE A 128 2.98 6.62 5.64
C ILE A 128 3.19 6.83 7.14
N ASP A 129 2.29 6.28 7.95
CA ASP A 129 2.36 6.28 9.41
C ASP A 129 2.93 4.98 9.97
N GLU A 130 2.72 3.86 9.26
CA GLU A 130 3.08 2.52 9.70
C GLU A 130 3.73 1.75 8.55
N ILE A 131 4.85 1.08 8.83
CA ILE A 131 5.47 0.13 7.90
C ILE A 131 5.41 -1.29 8.48
N LEU A 132 4.77 -2.20 7.75
CA LEU A 132 4.61 -3.61 8.11
C LEU A 132 5.73 -4.41 7.44
N ILE A 133 6.71 -4.87 8.23
CA ILE A 133 7.92 -5.51 7.70
C ILE A 133 7.70 -7.01 7.55
N PHE A 134 7.63 -7.49 6.33
CA PHE A 134 7.28 -8.84 5.93
C PHE A 134 8.52 -9.73 5.81
N SER A 135 8.72 -10.86 6.53
CA SER A 135 7.92 -11.35 7.62
C SER A 135 8.76 -12.31 8.51
N TYR A 136 8.31 -12.50 9.71
CA TYR A 136 8.76 -13.57 10.59
C TYR A 136 7.90 -14.80 10.38
N GLY A 137 8.53 -15.99 10.42
CA GLY A 137 7.86 -17.28 10.54
C GLY A 137 7.95 -17.83 11.97
N PHE A 138 7.48 -19.06 12.18
CA PHE A 138 7.63 -19.76 13.46
C PHE A 138 7.69 -21.28 13.31
N THR A 139 8.25 -21.95 14.35
CA THR A 139 8.34 -23.40 14.41
C THR A 139 7.13 -24.02 15.09
N ALA A 140 7.01 -25.35 15.05
CA ALA A 140 5.97 -26.11 15.76
C ALA A 140 6.06 -25.96 17.30
N GLU A 141 7.19 -25.52 17.82
CA GLU A 141 7.45 -25.27 19.23
C GLU A 141 7.20 -23.81 19.63
N GLY A 142 6.87 -22.92 18.67
CA GLY A 142 6.62 -21.49 18.91
C GLY A 142 7.88 -20.62 18.90
N GLU A 143 9.02 -21.10 18.37
CA GLU A 143 10.21 -20.29 18.18
C GLU A 143 10.09 -19.44 16.91
N LEU A 144 10.56 -18.18 16.94
CA LEU A 144 10.51 -17.30 15.79
C LEU A 144 11.61 -17.63 14.77
N ILE A 145 11.24 -17.56 13.50
CA ILE A 145 12.13 -17.64 12.35
C ILE A 145 12.24 -16.24 11.73
N PRO A 146 13.37 -15.53 11.88
CA PRO A 146 13.51 -14.18 11.35
C PRO A 146 13.53 -14.16 9.81
N PRO A 147 13.28 -13.00 9.18
CA PRO A 147 13.44 -12.82 7.74
C PRO A 147 14.89 -13.17 7.32
N GLN A 148 15.04 -13.70 6.10
CA GLN A 148 16.35 -14.09 5.58
C GLN A 148 17.33 -12.91 5.42
N ILE A 149 16.80 -11.72 5.23
CA ILE A 149 17.56 -10.47 5.13
C ILE A 149 17.27 -9.65 6.38
N ASP A 150 18.32 -9.18 7.04
CA ASP A 150 18.21 -8.35 8.24
C ASP A 150 17.41 -7.07 7.95
N GLU A 151 16.35 -6.89 8.69
CA GLU A 151 15.42 -5.78 8.56
C GLU A 151 15.77 -4.56 9.43
N THR A 152 16.83 -4.65 10.21
CA THR A 152 17.24 -3.59 11.16
C THR A 152 17.37 -2.22 10.49
N TRP A 153 17.89 -2.18 9.27
CA TRP A 153 18.03 -0.93 8.52
C TRP A 153 16.68 -0.29 8.16
N VAL A 154 15.64 -1.12 7.87
CA VAL A 154 14.28 -0.63 7.58
C VAL A 154 13.67 -0.02 8.82
N ILE A 155 13.84 -0.68 9.97
CA ILE A 155 13.36 -0.18 11.28
C ILE A 155 14.02 1.17 11.60
N GLN A 156 15.32 1.29 11.39
CA GLN A 156 16.06 2.54 11.64
C GLN A 156 15.59 3.68 10.72
N GLU A 157 15.45 3.43 9.41
CA GLU A 157 14.93 4.42 8.46
C GLU A 157 13.50 4.84 8.80
N ALA A 158 12.64 3.89 9.23
CA ALA A 158 11.28 4.18 9.67
C ALA A 158 11.29 5.15 10.88
N TRP A 159 12.04 4.85 11.92
CA TRP A 159 12.16 5.73 13.10
C TRP A 159 12.75 7.10 12.77
N ASN A 160 13.72 7.17 11.87
CA ASN A 160 14.29 8.44 11.42
C ASN A 160 13.24 9.36 10.77
N GLN A 161 12.21 8.79 10.17
CA GLN A 161 11.09 9.50 9.52
C GLN A 161 9.81 9.53 10.38
N GLN A 162 9.90 9.12 11.65
CA GLN A 162 8.76 9.07 12.59
C GLN A 162 7.61 8.16 12.07
N VAL A 163 7.98 7.06 11.42
CA VAL A 163 7.08 6.01 10.96
C VAL A 163 7.19 4.81 11.90
N GLU A 164 6.07 4.23 12.27
CA GLU A 164 5.96 3.14 13.24
C GLU A 164 6.21 1.78 12.58
N PRO A 165 7.31 1.06 12.90
CA PRO A 165 7.55 -0.27 12.36
C PRO A 165 6.70 -1.32 13.08
N ILE A 166 6.07 -2.21 12.30
CA ILE A 166 5.24 -3.34 12.74
C ILE A 166 5.91 -4.63 12.27
N LEU A 167 6.06 -5.61 13.16
CA LEU A 167 6.51 -6.96 12.84
C LEU A 167 5.35 -7.73 12.19
N VAL A 168 5.55 -8.30 11.00
CA VAL A 168 4.56 -9.20 10.38
C VAL A 168 4.89 -10.63 10.73
N LEU A 169 3.92 -11.33 11.32
CA LEU A 169 3.99 -12.75 11.62
C LEU A 169 3.19 -13.54 10.58
N THR A 170 3.84 -14.50 9.93
CA THR A 170 3.24 -15.41 8.96
C THR A 170 3.41 -16.87 9.42
N PRO A 171 2.53 -17.81 9.04
CA PRO A 171 2.71 -19.22 9.37
C PRO A 171 3.70 -19.86 8.39
N PHE A 172 4.89 -19.26 8.24
CA PHE A 172 5.96 -19.77 7.43
C PHE A 172 6.90 -20.63 8.28
N ALA A 173 7.09 -21.88 7.85
CA ALA A 173 8.20 -22.67 8.29
C ALA A 173 9.50 -22.22 7.58
N GLU A 174 10.60 -22.89 7.84
CA GLU A 174 11.89 -22.63 7.17
C GLU A 174 11.82 -22.64 5.62
N THR A 175 10.76 -23.23 5.05
CA THR A 175 10.53 -23.26 3.59
C THR A 175 10.02 -21.93 3.03
N GLY A 176 9.59 -20.97 3.88
CA GLY A 176 9.10 -19.66 3.47
C GLY A 176 7.77 -19.69 2.72
N THR A 177 6.92 -20.71 2.97
CA THR A 177 5.59 -20.84 2.38
C THR A 177 4.53 -21.02 3.45
N PHE A 178 3.30 -20.58 3.19
CA PHE A 178 2.15 -20.77 4.09
C PHE A 178 1.96 -22.23 4.45
N ASN A 179 1.85 -22.52 5.76
CA ASN A 179 1.72 -23.84 6.30
C ASN A 179 0.54 -23.92 7.28
N SER A 180 -0.61 -24.38 6.80
CA SER A 180 -1.81 -24.56 7.63
C SER A 180 -1.64 -25.57 8.76
N GLY A 181 -0.65 -26.46 8.68
CA GLY A 181 -0.31 -27.37 9.77
C GLY A 181 0.27 -26.64 10.99
N LEU A 182 1.04 -25.57 10.79
CA LEU A 182 1.51 -24.73 11.89
C LEU A 182 0.36 -23.98 12.56
N ILE A 183 -0.63 -23.51 11.77
CA ILE A 183 -1.81 -22.85 12.30
C ILE A 183 -2.62 -23.81 13.18
N GLN A 184 -2.76 -25.07 12.74
CA GLN A 184 -3.43 -26.12 13.55
C GLN A 184 -2.71 -26.32 14.89
N ILE A 185 -1.38 -26.56 14.84
CA ILE A 185 -0.59 -26.79 16.08
C ILE A 185 -0.76 -25.61 17.04
N LEU A 186 -0.66 -24.39 16.53
CA LEU A 186 -0.85 -23.17 17.31
C LEU A 186 -2.27 -23.07 17.89
N SER A 187 -3.30 -23.39 17.10
CA SER A 187 -4.71 -23.29 17.51
C SER A 187 -5.08 -24.32 18.58
N GLU A 188 -4.42 -25.47 18.60
CA GLU A 188 -4.71 -26.59 19.52
C GLU A 188 -3.82 -26.63 20.77
N ASN A 189 -2.73 -25.82 20.84
CA ASN A 189 -1.69 -25.95 21.86
C ASN A 189 -1.34 -24.63 22.55
N GLU A 190 -1.88 -24.45 23.77
CA GLU A 190 -1.63 -23.24 24.58
C GLU A 190 -0.15 -23.03 24.92
N THR A 191 0.63 -24.11 25.12
CA THR A 191 2.08 -23.97 25.41
C THR A 191 2.83 -23.40 24.20
N VAL A 192 2.46 -23.81 23.00
CA VAL A 192 3.05 -23.24 21.77
C VAL A 192 2.64 -21.79 21.60
N GLN A 193 1.39 -21.44 21.91
CA GLN A 193 0.95 -20.04 21.93
C GLN A 193 1.75 -19.21 22.92
N ASP A 194 1.92 -19.68 24.16
CA ASP A 194 2.69 -18.99 25.19
C ASP A 194 4.13 -18.73 24.75
N ASN A 195 4.80 -19.76 24.24
CA ASN A 195 6.17 -19.65 23.72
C ASN A 195 6.27 -18.61 22.59
N LEU A 196 5.35 -18.67 21.61
CA LEU A 196 5.35 -17.77 20.49
C LEU A 196 5.08 -16.31 20.92
N ILE A 197 4.13 -16.10 21.85
CA ILE A 197 3.80 -14.77 22.37
C ILE A 197 4.98 -14.18 23.14
N GLU A 198 5.68 -14.97 23.96
CA GLU A 198 6.87 -14.53 24.70
C GLU A 198 8.00 -14.13 23.74
N ASN A 199 8.30 -14.99 22.75
CA ASN A 199 9.32 -14.70 21.72
C ASN A 199 8.99 -13.45 20.88
N LEU A 200 7.70 -13.26 20.53
CA LEU A 200 7.26 -12.05 19.83
C LEU A 200 7.43 -10.81 20.69
N LEU A 201 7.05 -10.86 21.97
CA LEU A 201 7.18 -9.74 22.90
C LEU A 201 8.65 -9.34 23.10
N GLU A 202 9.53 -10.33 23.26
CA GLU A 202 10.98 -10.09 23.35
C GLU A 202 11.53 -9.44 22.08
N THR A 203 11.22 -10.00 20.91
CA THR A 203 11.67 -9.49 19.60
C THR A 203 11.16 -8.06 19.32
N VAL A 204 9.88 -7.80 19.59
CA VAL A 204 9.27 -6.48 19.43
C VAL A 204 10.01 -5.44 20.29
N ARG A 205 10.32 -5.79 21.54
CA ARG A 205 11.04 -4.92 22.48
C ARG A 205 12.49 -4.69 22.06
N GLU A 206 13.21 -5.74 21.71
CA GLU A 206 14.64 -5.67 21.38
C GLU A 206 14.90 -4.92 20.07
N LYS A 207 14.06 -5.14 19.06
CA LYS A 207 14.25 -4.54 17.74
C LYS A 207 13.57 -3.18 17.56
N GLY A 208 12.72 -2.79 18.52
CA GLY A 208 12.04 -1.49 18.50
C GLY A 208 10.84 -1.42 17.57
N TYR A 209 10.13 -2.52 17.40
CA TYR A 209 8.80 -2.52 16.79
C TYR A 209 7.75 -1.94 17.75
N VAL A 210 6.63 -1.46 17.22
CA VAL A 210 5.50 -0.94 18.02
C VAL A 210 4.32 -1.91 18.09
N GLY A 211 4.42 -3.06 17.44
CA GLY A 211 3.37 -4.07 17.44
C GLY A 211 3.63 -5.23 16.49
N VAL A 212 2.64 -6.11 16.41
CA VAL A 212 2.63 -7.30 15.55
C VAL A 212 1.42 -7.26 14.63
N ASP A 213 1.62 -7.57 13.37
CA ASP A 213 0.56 -7.86 12.39
C ASP A 213 0.52 -9.37 12.12
N VAL A 214 -0.63 -10.00 12.27
CA VAL A 214 -0.80 -11.44 12.04
C VAL A 214 -1.41 -11.66 10.67
N ASP A 215 -0.60 -12.16 9.73
CA ASP A 215 -1.01 -12.43 8.35
C ASP A 215 -1.04 -13.95 8.10
N PHE A 216 -2.13 -14.57 8.54
CA PHE A 216 -2.35 -16.03 8.38
C PHE A 216 -3.40 -16.27 7.30
N GLU A 217 -2.98 -17.00 6.27
CA GLU A 217 -3.85 -17.42 5.18
C GLU A 217 -4.06 -18.94 5.17
N TYR A 218 -5.09 -19.40 4.48
CA TYR A 218 -5.41 -20.82 4.30
C TYR A 218 -5.67 -21.57 5.62
N ILE A 219 -6.33 -20.90 6.56
CA ILE A 219 -6.74 -21.44 7.85
C ILE A 219 -7.87 -22.46 7.60
N ARG A 220 -7.79 -23.61 8.27
CA ARG A 220 -8.85 -24.60 8.16
C ARG A 220 -10.05 -24.20 9.01
N PRO A 221 -11.30 -24.54 8.61
CA PRO A 221 -12.50 -24.18 9.37
C PRO A 221 -12.49 -24.64 10.83
N GLU A 222 -11.90 -25.80 11.11
CA GLU A 222 -11.74 -26.35 12.47
C GLU A 222 -10.80 -25.52 13.36
N ASP A 223 -9.87 -24.77 12.77
CA ASP A 223 -8.87 -23.96 13.49
C ASP A 223 -9.37 -22.52 13.78
N GLN A 224 -10.55 -22.14 13.28
CA GLN A 224 -11.10 -20.79 13.37
C GLN A 224 -11.10 -20.18 14.78
N VAL A 225 -11.62 -20.92 15.76
CA VAL A 225 -11.76 -20.45 17.14
C VAL A 225 -10.40 -20.38 17.82
N GLY A 226 -9.57 -21.43 17.69
CA GLY A 226 -8.23 -21.44 18.28
C GLY A 226 -7.32 -20.35 17.70
N TYR A 227 -7.47 -20.05 16.42
CA TYR A 227 -6.77 -18.92 15.80
C TYR A 227 -7.22 -17.56 16.38
N ALA A 228 -8.52 -17.34 16.52
CA ALA A 228 -9.03 -16.10 17.11
C ALA A 228 -8.61 -15.96 18.59
N ASP A 229 -8.60 -17.07 19.35
CA ASP A 229 -8.11 -17.11 20.74
C ASP A 229 -6.61 -16.76 20.81
N PHE A 230 -5.78 -17.30 19.91
CA PHE A 230 -4.37 -16.91 19.82
C PHE A 230 -4.21 -15.41 19.57
N VAL A 231 -4.92 -14.84 18.59
CA VAL A 231 -4.84 -13.40 18.29
C VAL A 231 -5.29 -12.57 19.50
N ASN A 232 -6.32 -13.00 20.22
CA ASN A 232 -6.79 -12.31 21.42
C ASN A 232 -5.75 -12.35 22.56
N ARG A 233 -5.15 -13.50 22.84
CA ARG A 233 -4.10 -13.65 23.87
C ARG A 233 -2.86 -12.83 23.51
N LEU A 234 -2.44 -12.87 22.24
CA LEU A 234 -1.35 -12.05 21.74
C LEU A 234 -1.65 -10.55 21.96
N ARG A 235 -2.86 -10.09 21.59
CA ARG A 235 -3.27 -8.69 21.79
C ARG A 235 -3.26 -8.30 23.27
N GLU A 236 -3.80 -9.12 24.17
CA GLU A 236 -3.82 -8.82 25.60
C GLU A 236 -2.40 -8.64 26.13
N THR A 237 -1.51 -9.59 25.86
CA THR A 237 -0.11 -9.52 26.30
C THR A 237 0.62 -8.32 25.69
N MET A 238 0.44 -8.06 24.40
CA MET A 238 1.06 -6.92 23.73
C MET A 238 0.54 -5.59 24.27
N ASN A 239 -0.78 -5.44 24.48
CA ASN A 239 -1.38 -4.22 25.01
C ASN A 239 -0.92 -3.91 26.45
N GLU A 240 -0.79 -4.93 27.31
CA GLU A 240 -0.25 -4.78 28.68
C GLU A 240 1.19 -4.24 28.68
N ASN A 241 1.93 -4.46 27.59
CA ASN A 241 3.30 -3.98 27.40
C ASN A 241 3.39 -2.72 26.50
N GLY A 242 2.26 -2.11 26.12
CA GLY A 242 2.21 -0.87 25.33
C GLY A 242 2.34 -1.07 23.82
N TYR A 243 2.27 -2.31 23.33
CA TYR A 243 2.31 -2.66 21.91
C TYR A 243 0.90 -2.97 21.38
N ARG A 244 0.73 -2.96 20.06
CA ARG A 244 -0.57 -3.26 19.43
C ARG A 244 -0.50 -4.48 18.52
N VAL A 245 -1.68 -5.05 18.22
CA VAL A 245 -1.83 -6.17 17.32
C VAL A 245 -2.83 -5.85 16.22
N SER A 246 -2.44 -6.09 14.98
CA SER A 246 -3.32 -6.08 13.81
C SER A 246 -3.44 -7.49 13.22
N VAL A 247 -4.46 -7.68 12.38
CA VAL A 247 -4.68 -8.94 11.66
C VAL A 247 -5.07 -8.65 10.22
N ALA A 248 -4.45 -9.36 9.26
CA ALA A 248 -4.82 -9.31 7.86
C ALA A 248 -5.99 -10.27 7.58
N LEU A 249 -7.01 -9.79 6.86
CA LEU A 249 -8.22 -10.55 6.56
C LEU A 249 -8.41 -10.74 5.06
N ALA A 250 -8.62 -11.99 4.63
CA ALA A 250 -9.02 -12.31 3.27
C ALA A 250 -10.37 -11.65 2.89
N PRO A 251 -10.58 -11.25 1.61
CA PRO A 251 -11.73 -10.45 1.21
C PRO A 251 -13.04 -11.26 1.20
N LYS A 252 -13.85 -11.14 2.26
CA LYS A 252 -15.17 -11.76 2.37
C LYS A 252 -16.30 -10.76 2.11
N THR A 253 -17.38 -11.26 1.54
CA THR A 253 -18.62 -10.50 1.30
C THR A 253 -19.83 -11.07 2.07
N SER A 254 -19.64 -12.21 2.75
CA SER A 254 -20.65 -12.84 3.62
C SER A 254 -20.03 -13.86 4.56
N SER A 255 -20.73 -14.18 5.65
CA SER A 255 -20.33 -15.27 6.58
C SER A 255 -20.32 -16.65 5.92
N TYR A 256 -21.08 -16.84 4.85
CA TYR A 256 -21.25 -18.13 4.16
C TYR A 256 -20.27 -18.32 2.99
N GLN A 257 -19.36 -17.40 2.74
CA GLN A 257 -18.43 -17.50 1.62
C GLN A 257 -17.53 -18.72 1.77
N LYS A 258 -17.59 -19.60 0.74
CA LYS A 258 -16.85 -20.87 0.73
C LYS A 258 -15.46 -20.72 0.10
N GLY A 259 -14.56 -21.56 0.56
CA GLY A 259 -13.18 -21.66 0.08
C GLY A 259 -12.17 -21.58 1.21
N LEU A 260 -11.05 -22.27 1.07
CA LEU A 260 -10.02 -22.42 2.10
C LEU A 260 -9.45 -21.07 2.57
N LEU A 261 -9.43 -20.06 1.70
CA LEU A 261 -8.97 -18.71 2.05
C LEU A 261 -9.98 -17.95 2.94
N TYR A 262 -11.27 -18.36 2.94
CA TYR A 262 -12.37 -17.54 3.47
C TYR A 262 -13.08 -18.16 4.68
N GLU A 263 -13.27 -19.49 4.70
CA GLU A 263 -14.21 -20.14 5.64
C GLU A 263 -13.85 -19.87 7.10
N ALA A 264 -12.56 -19.94 7.45
CA ALA A 264 -12.08 -19.70 8.80
C ALA A 264 -11.89 -18.22 9.17
N MET A 265 -12.00 -17.30 8.22
CA MET A 265 -11.89 -15.86 8.47
C MET A 265 -13.20 -15.33 9.03
N ASP A 266 -13.38 -15.42 10.35
CA ASP A 266 -14.51 -14.81 11.04
C ASP A 266 -14.23 -13.36 11.36
N TYR A 267 -14.86 -12.44 10.61
CA TYR A 267 -14.63 -10.99 10.76
C TYR A 267 -15.05 -10.49 12.14
N HIS A 268 -16.14 -11.03 12.70
CA HIS A 268 -16.61 -10.64 14.01
C HIS A 268 -15.61 -11.03 15.11
N LEU A 269 -15.20 -12.31 15.15
CA LEU A 269 -14.24 -12.80 16.14
C LEU A 269 -12.89 -12.10 16.01
N LEU A 270 -12.33 -12.03 14.81
CA LEU A 270 -11.02 -11.41 14.58
C LEU A 270 -11.05 -9.89 14.81
N GLY A 271 -12.16 -9.22 14.47
CA GLY A 271 -12.36 -7.81 14.78
C GLY A 271 -12.43 -7.52 16.28
N GLN A 272 -12.88 -8.46 17.09
CA GLN A 272 -12.83 -8.36 18.57
C GLN A 272 -11.43 -8.67 19.09
N SER A 273 -10.75 -9.66 18.49
CA SER A 273 -9.46 -10.16 18.95
C SER A 273 -8.27 -9.26 18.64
N ALA A 274 -8.37 -8.33 17.67
CA ALA A 274 -7.28 -7.43 17.28
C ALA A 274 -7.58 -5.97 17.61
N ASN A 275 -6.52 -5.12 17.67
CA ASN A 275 -6.66 -3.67 17.77
C ASN A 275 -7.13 -3.06 16.45
N THR A 276 -6.60 -3.55 15.32
CA THR A 276 -6.97 -3.13 13.97
C THR A 276 -7.00 -4.32 13.01
N VAL A 277 -7.74 -4.18 11.91
CA VAL A 277 -7.82 -5.19 10.86
C VAL A 277 -7.47 -4.60 9.51
N PHE A 278 -6.66 -5.31 8.75
CA PHE A 278 -6.29 -4.98 7.39
C PHE A 278 -7.08 -5.84 6.41
N LEU A 279 -7.93 -5.22 5.59
CA LEU A 279 -8.72 -5.95 4.60
C LEU A 279 -7.90 -6.10 3.30
N MET A 280 -7.59 -7.32 2.89
CA MET A 280 -6.85 -7.62 1.66
C MET A 280 -7.75 -7.49 0.42
N THR A 281 -8.25 -6.28 0.13
CA THR A 281 -9.21 -5.99 -0.95
C THR A 281 -8.55 -5.90 -2.33
N TYR A 282 -7.85 -6.95 -2.72
CA TYR A 282 -7.14 -7.09 -4.01
C TYR A 282 -7.08 -8.56 -4.45
N GLU A 283 -6.36 -8.86 -5.54
CA GLU A 283 -6.18 -10.19 -6.14
C GLU A 283 -7.46 -10.78 -6.77
N TRP A 284 -8.41 -9.94 -7.24
CA TRP A 284 -9.47 -10.43 -8.16
C TRP A 284 -8.87 -10.79 -9.51
N GLY A 285 -8.05 -9.94 -10.12
CA GLY A 285 -7.09 -10.30 -11.14
C GLY A 285 -5.75 -10.66 -10.47
N TYR A 286 -5.20 -11.84 -10.79
CA TYR A 286 -3.96 -12.34 -10.19
C TYR A 286 -3.19 -13.25 -11.14
N THR A 287 -1.99 -13.65 -10.75
CA THR A 287 -1.03 -14.40 -11.58
C THR A 287 -1.61 -15.61 -12.33
N TYR A 288 -2.51 -16.36 -11.70
CA TYR A 288 -3.07 -17.60 -12.27
C TYR A 288 -4.51 -17.47 -12.72
N GLY A 289 -5.16 -16.35 -12.42
CA GLY A 289 -6.52 -16.04 -12.81
C GLY A 289 -6.64 -15.44 -14.22
N PRO A 290 -7.87 -15.31 -14.74
CA PRO A 290 -8.11 -14.60 -15.99
C PRO A 290 -7.81 -13.10 -15.87
N PRO A 291 -7.64 -12.40 -17.01
CA PRO A 291 -7.50 -10.95 -17.01
C PRO A 291 -8.68 -10.26 -16.34
N LEU A 292 -8.41 -9.60 -15.23
CA LEU A 292 -9.38 -8.82 -14.43
C LEU A 292 -8.62 -7.68 -13.72
N PRO A 293 -9.32 -6.60 -13.32
CA PRO A 293 -8.75 -5.63 -12.41
C PRO A 293 -8.26 -6.29 -11.12
N VAL A 294 -7.14 -5.80 -10.57
CA VAL A 294 -6.59 -6.32 -9.30
C VAL A 294 -7.54 -6.03 -8.14
N ALA A 295 -8.12 -4.82 -8.11
CA ALA A 295 -9.03 -4.37 -7.06
C ALA A 295 -10.23 -3.60 -7.63
N PRO A 296 -11.19 -4.31 -8.28
CA PRO A 296 -12.37 -3.66 -8.86
C PRO A 296 -13.24 -3.04 -7.77
N LEU A 297 -13.54 -1.73 -7.88
CA LEU A 297 -14.19 -0.94 -6.84
C LEU A 297 -15.52 -1.53 -6.31
N PRO A 298 -16.43 -2.11 -7.14
CA PRO A 298 -17.64 -2.75 -6.63
C PRO A 298 -17.35 -3.91 -5.68
N ASN A 299 -16.32 -4.69 -5.95
CA ASN A 299 -15.92 -5.82 -5.12
C ASN A 299 -15.28 -5.34 -3.81
N VAL A 300 -14.39 -4.33 -3.90
CA VAL A 300 -13.80 -3.66 -2.73
C VAL A 300 -14.91 -3.11 -1.82
N ARG A 301 -15.91 -2.43 -2.39
CA ARG A 301 -17.07 -1.90 -1.65
C ARG A 301 -17.86 -3.01 -0.94
N GLN A 302 -18.14 -4.11 -1.60
CA GLN A 302 -18.89 -5.24 -0.99
C GLN A 302 -18.14 -5.83 0.21
N VAL A 303 -16.81 -6.00 0.11
CA VAL A 303 -16.00 -6.48 1.23
C VAL A 303 -16.02 -5.49 2.39
N LEU A 304 -15.84 -4.20 2.10
CA LEU A 304 -15.86 -3.15 3.13
C LEU A 304 -17.23 -3.04 3.80
N GLU A 305 -18.32 -3.14 3.06
CA GLU A 305 -19.69 -3.11 3.61
C GLU A 305 -19.96 -4.31 4.52
N TYR A 306 -19.48 -5.49 4.15
CA TYR A 306 -19.54 -6.66 5.01
C TYR A 306 -18.68 -6.49 6.27
N ALA A 307 -17.45 -5.98 6.12
CA ALA A 307 -16.58 -5.71 7.27
C ALA A 307 -17.20 -4.72 8.25
N LEU A 308 -17.84 -3.66 7.77
CA LEU A 308 -18.51 -2.65 8.61
C LEU A 308 -19.72 -3.19 9.37
N ALA A 309 -20.32 -4.28 8.92
CA ALA A 309 -21.41 -4.96 9.66
C ALA A 309 -20.88 -5.79 10.84
N GLU A 310 -19.60 -6.19 10.79
CA GLU A 310 -19.00 -7.12 11.78
C GLU A 310 -17.94 -6.43 12.67
N ILE A 311 -17.31 -5.35 12.20
CA ILE A 311 -16.13 -4.72 12.81
C ILE A 311 -16.36 -3.21 12.95
N PRO A 312 -16.02 -2.60 14.09
CA PRO A 312 -16.03 -1.14 14.25
C PRO A 312 -15.17 -0.45 13.20
N LYS A 313 -15.69 0.59 12.57
CA LYS A 313 -15.04 1.30 11.44
C LYS A 313 -13.65 1.85 11.77
N GLU A 314 -13.44 2.29 13.01
CA GLU A 314 -12.17 2.82 13.51
C GLU A 314 -11.06 1.77 13.64
N LYS A 315 -11.38 0.48 13.47
CA LYS A 315 -10.40 -0.60 13.40
C LYS A 315 -10.02 -0.98 11.96
N ILE A 316 -10.80 -0.56 10.95
CA ILE A 316 -10.69 -1.05 9.57
C ILE A 316 -9.66 -0.24 8.78
N VAL A 317 -8.68 -0.95 8.19
CA VAL A 317 -7.74 -0.45 7.19
C VAL A 317 -8.07 -1.09 5.84
N LEU A 318 -8.33 -0.26 4.82
CA LEU A 318 -8.66 -0.74 3.47
C LEU A 318 -7.39 -1.03 2.67
N GLY A 319 -7.19 -2.28 2.25
CA GLY A 319 -6.05 -2.69 1.44
C GLY A 319 -6.13 -2.20 0.00
N ILE A 320 -5.04 -1.61 -0.49
CA ILE A 320 -4.89 -1.09 -1.86
C ILE A 320 -3.67 -1.76 -2.51
N PRO A 321 -3.79 -2.31 -3.75
CA PRO A 321 -2.63 -2.87 -4.44
C PRO A 321 -1.76 -1.77 -5.04
N ASN A 322 -0.43 -1.91 -4.94
CA ASN A 322 0.54 -1.06 -5.63
C ASN A 322 1.19 -1.79 -6.81
N TYR A 323 0.38 -2.46 -7.62
CA TYR A 323 0.83 -3.26 -8.76
C TYR A 323 -0.32 -3.54 -9.71
N GLY A 324 0.04 -4.09 -10.87
CA GLY A 324 -0.86 -4.61 -11.88
C GLY A 324 -0.37 -5.93 -12.46
N TYR A 325 -1.07 -6.42 -13.44
CA TYR A 325 -0.71 -7.65 -14.15
C TYR A 325 -0.81 -7.49 -15.66
N SER A 326 0.02 -8.24 -16.37
CA SER A 326 0.02 -8.37 -17.84
C SER A 326 -0.15 -9.83 -18.22
N TRP A 327 -1.26 -10.16 -18.90
CA TRP A 327 -1.60 -11.51 -19.36
C TRP A 327 -1.32 -11.68 -20.84
N LEU A 328 -0.71 -12.80 -21.21
CA LEU A 328 -0.66 -13.26 -22.58
C LEU A 328 -2.04 -13.79 -22.99
N LEU A 329 -2.54 -13.35 -24.15
CA LEU A 329 -3.81 -13.81 -24.72
C LEU A 329 -3.62 -14.80 -25.88
N PRO A 330 -4.56 -15.75 -26.08
CA PRO A 330 -5.74 -15.99 -25.26
C PRO A 330 -5.36 -16.55 -23.87
N TYR A 331 -6.13 -16.20 -22.84
CA TYR A 331 -5.96 -16.80 -21.52
C TYR A 331 -6.36 -18.26 -21.55
N GLU A 332 -5.51 -19.11 -20.98
CA GLU A 332 -5.75 -20.55 -20.83
C GLU A 332 -5.56 -20.92 -19.34
N ARG A 333 -6.65 -21.42 -18.73
CA ARG A 333 -6.67 -21.78 -17.31
C ARG A 333 -5.65 -22.88 -16.99
N GLY A 334 -4.82 -22.64 -15.97
CA GLY A 334 -3.77 -23.55 -15.54
C GLY A 334 -2.48 -23.48 -16.38
N VAL A 335 -2.46 -22.71 -17.46
CA VAL A 335 -1.31 -22.54 -18.37
C VAL A 335 -0.81 -21.10 -18.33
N THR A 336 -1.69 -20.13 -18.55
CA THR A 336 -1.32 -18.72 -18.58
C THR A 336 -0.97 -18.24 -17.19
N LYS A 337 0.24 -17.67 -17.04
CA LYS A 337 0.68 -16.94 -15.84
C LYS A 337 0.84 -15.48 -16.21
N ALA A 338 0.11 -14.61 -15.52
CA ALA A 338 0.29 -13.18 -15.68
C ALA A 338 1.64 -12.73 -15.11
N ARG A 339 2.24 -11.75 -15.78
CA ARG A 339 3.43 -11.08 -15.26
C ARG A 339 3.00 -9.95 -14.32
N LEU A 340 3.47 -9.97 -13.08
CA LEU A 340 3.34 -8.89 -12.13
C LEU A 340 4.16 -7.68 -12.60
N ILE A 341 3.54 -6.50 -12.64
CA ILE A 341 4.16 -5.24 -13.07
C ILE A 341 3.88 -4.10 -12.09
N GLY A 342 4.74 -3.08 -12.09
CA GLY A 342 4.47 -1.84 -11.37
C GLY A 342 3.50 -0.93 -12.14
N ASN A 343 2.84 -0.01 -11.43
CA ASN A 343 1.89 0.92 -12.05
C ASN A 343 2.60 1.94 -12.96
N VAL A 344 3.77 2.42 -12.56
CA VAL A 344 4.64 3.26 -13.41
C VAL A 344 5.10 2.46 -14.64
N GLU A 345 5.50 1.19 -14.47
CA GLU A 345 5.90 0.30 -15.55
C GLU A 345 4.76 0.10 -16.57
N ALA A 346 3.51 -0.01 -16.11
CA ALA A 346 2.35 -0.12 -17.02
C ALA A 346 2.24 1.11 -17.95
N ASN A 347 2.40 2.33 -17.42
CA ASN A 347 2.44 3.56 -18.22
C ASN A 347 3.61 3.57 -19.21
N VAL A 348 4.79 3.10 -18.82
CA VAL A 348 5.97 2.98 -19.71
C VAL A 348 5.67 2.01 -20.85
N ILE A 349 5.10 0.84 -20.56
CA ILE A 349 4.71 -0.14 -21.59
C ILE A 349 3.72 0.48 -22.58
N ALA A 350 2.68 1.18 -22.10
CA ALA A 350 1.71 1.83 -22.97
C ALA A 350 2.36 2.88 -23.88
N ALA A 351 3.25 3.71 -23.33
CA ALA A 351 3.98 4.74 -24.05
C ALA A 351 4.94 4.15 -25.11
N GLU A 352 5.74 3.15 -24.77
CA GLU A 352 6.66 2.47 -25.70
C GLU A 352 5.93 1.75 -26.84
N ARG A 353 4.71 1.27 -26.59
CA ARG A 353 3.88 0.59 -27.59
C ARG A 353 2.96 1.56 -28.35
N GLY A 354 2.88 2.82 -27.92
CA GLY A 354 2.00 3.82 -28.52
C GLY A 354 0.52 3.43 -28.43
N VAL A 355 0.09 2.77 -27.37
CA VAL A 355 -1.27 2.30 -27.17
C VAL A 355 -2.04 3.16 -26.19
N GLU A 356 -3.32 3.34 -26.44
CA GLU A 356 -4.24 4.08 -25.58
C GLU A 356 -4.51 3.31 -24.28
N ILE A 357 -4.53 4.01 -23.16
CA ILE A 357 -4.98 3.48 -21.87
C ILE A 357 -6.49 3.72 -21.76
N GLN A 358 -7.24 2.63 -21.65
CA GLN A 358 -8.67 2.65 -21.42
C GLN A 358 -8.98 2.68 -19.91
N TYR A 359 -10.21 3.03 -19.56
CA TYR A 359 -10.66 3.03 -18.17
C TYR A 359 -12.03 2.38 -18.08
N ASP A 360 -12.16 1.36 -17.23
CA ASP A 360 -13.44 0.74 -16.96
C ASP A 360 -14.17 1.51 -15.85
N GLU A 361 -15.22 2.23 -16.24
CA GLU A 361 -16.00 3.09 -15.33
C GLU A 361 -16.75 2.29 -14.26
N ARG A 362 -17.07 1.02 -14.49
CA ARG A 362 -17.72 0.16 -13.50
C ARG A 362 -16.74 -0.32 -12.45
N TYR A 363 -15.57 -0.79 -12.91
CA TYR A 363 -14.53 -1.30 -12.03
C TYR A 363 -13.63 -0.21 -11.46
N GLN A 364 -13.72 1.01 -12.02
CA GLN A 364 -12.85 2.13 -11.70
C GLN A 364 -11.37 1.72 -11.79
N SER A 365 -10.99 1.13 -12.92
CA SER A 365 -9.64 0.60 -13.13
C SER A 365 -9.14 0.84 -14.54
N PRO A 366 -7.88 1.26 -14.73
CA PRO A 366 -7.26 1.41 -16.03
C PRO A 366 -6.82 0.07 -16.60
N PHE A 367 -6.90 -0.05 -17.94
CA PHE A 367 -6.42 -1.21 -18.67
C PHE A 367 -6.02 -0.85 -20.09
N PHE A 368 -5.24 -1.72 -20.74
CA PHE A 368 -4.91 -1.60 -22.15
C PHE A 368 -4.50 -2.92 -22.77
N TYR A 369 -4.44 -2.94 -24.09
CA TYR A 369 -3.94 -4.05 -24.87
C TYR A 369 -2.68 -3.63 -25.64
N TYR A 370 -1.71 -4.52 -25.75
CA TYR A 370 -0.53 -4.30 -26.59
C TYR A 370 -0.09 -5.60 -27.28
N GLU A 371 0.76 -5.47 -28.29
CA GLU A 371 1.27 -6.59 -29.06
C GLU A 371 2.80 -6.63 -29.10
N ILE A 372 3.37 -7.85 -29.02
CA ILE A 372 4.77 -8.13 -29.30
C ILE A 372 4.83 -9.24 -30.36
N GLY A 373 5.19 -8.87 -31.57
CA GLY A 373 5.14 -9.77 -32.71
C GLY A 373 3.70 -10.24 -33.00
N ARG A 374 3.42 -11.54 -32.82
CA ARG A 374 2.09 -12.11 -32.99
C ARG A 374 1.37 -12.37 -31.66
N ARG A 375 1.93 -11.95 -30.57
CA ARG A 375 1.38 -12.18 -29.22
C ARG A 375 0.69 -10.93 -28.76
N ARG A 376 -0.58 -11.10 -28.34
CA ARG A 376 -1.38 -10.02 -27.76
C ARG A 376 -1.38 -10.15 -26.24
N TYR A 377 -1.32 -9.03 -25.54
CA TYR A 377 -1.34 -8.94 -24.09
C TYR A 377 -2.46 -8.02 -23.64
N GLU A 378 -3.01 -8.31 -22.46
CA GLU A 378 -3.97 -7.47 -21.74
C GLU A 378 -3.34 -7.07 -20.40
N VAL A 379 -3.44 -5.79 -20.05
CA VAL A 379 -2.90 -5.23 -18.82
C VAL A 379 -4.01 -4.61 -18.00
N TRP A 380 -4.05 -4.93 -16.70
CA TRP A 380 -4.83 -4.22 -15.70
C TRP A 380 -3.89 -3.72 -14.60
N PHE A 381 -4.07 -2.47 -14.15
CA PHE A 381 -3.18 -1.84 -13.18
C PHE A 381 -3.93 -0.77 -12.36
N GLU A 382 -3.23 -0.04 -11.50
CA GLU A 382 -3.79 1.10 -10.78
C GLU A 382 -3.19 2.42 -11.30
N ASP A 383 -4.03 3.46 -11.38
CA ASP A 383 -3.59 4.83 -11.62
C ASP A 383 -4.20 5.79 -10.61
N VAL A 384 -3.89 7.07 -10.69
CA VAL A 384 -4.39 8.07 -9.73
C VAL A 384 -5.92 8.17 -9.72
N ARG A 385 -6.64 7.78 -10.78
CA ARG A 385 -8.11 7.72 -10.81
C ARG A 385 -8.65 6.58 -9.95
N SER A 386 -8.11 5.39 -10.15
CA SER A 386 -8.52 4.18 -9.43
C SER A 386 -8.15 4.24 -7.95
N ILE A 387 -7.00 4.84 -7.63
CA ILE A 387 -6.62 5.12 -6.24
C ILE A 387 -7.56 6.15 -5.62
N TYR A 388 -7.82 7.27 -6.31
CA TYR A 388 -8.74 8.30 -5.82
C TYR A 388 -10.14 7.74 -5.50
N ALA A 389 -10.67 6.86 -6.37
CA ALA A 389 -11.96 6.20 -6.13
C ALA A 389 -11.97 5.33 -4.86
N LYS A 390 -10.86 4.65 -4.56
CA LYS A 390 -10.70 3.87 -3.31
C LYS A 390 -10.56 4.77 -2.08
N LEU A 391 -9.85 5.89 -2.18
CA LEU A 391 -9.74 6.89 -1.11
C LEU A 391 -11.10 7.56 -0.83
N GLN A 392 -11.88 7.87 -1.88
CA GLN A 392 -13.24 8.36 -1.71
C GLN A 392 -14.14 7.34 -1.00
N LEU A 393 -14.02 6.05 -1.32
CA LEU A 393 -14.74 5.00 -0.63
C LEU A 393 -14.36 4.91 0.85
N ALA A 394 -13.07 5.00 1.17
CA ALA A 394 -12.59 5.00 2.56
C ALA A 394 -13.16 6.20 3.33
N ALA A 395 -13.13 7.40 2.73
CA ALA A 395 -13.70 8.61 3.31
C ALA A 395 -15.23 8.54 3.46
N GLU A 396 -15.96 8.02 2.46
CA GLU A 396 -17.42 7.80 2.52
C GLU A 396 -17.81 6.93 3.72
N LYS A 397 -17.00 5.93 4.03
CA LYS A 397 -17.25 4.99 5.13
C LYS A 397 -16.62 5.43 6.45
N ASP A 398 -15.84 6.49 6.46
CA ASP A 398 -15.18 7.07 7.65
C ASP A 398 -14.41 5.99 8.45
N ILE A 399 -13.63 5.18 7.76
CA ILE A 399 -12.82 4.10 8.34
C ILE A 399 -11.48 4.63 8.87
N ARG A 400 -10.71 3.78 9.60
CA ARG A 400 -9.42 4.15 10.17
C ARG A 400 -8.42 4.71 9.16
N GLY A 401 -8.38 4.13 7.96
CA GLY A 401 -7.43 4.53 6.94
C GLY A 401 -7.25 3.50 5.83
N VAL A 402 -6.13 3.60 5.14
CA VAL A 402 -5.78 2.72 4.01
C VAL A 402 -4.40 2.09 4.21
N GLY A 403 -4.17 0.96 3.55
CA GLY A 403 -2.87 0.32 3.59
C GLY A 403 -2.51 -0.33 2.27
N TYR A 404 -1.22 -0.48 2.00
CA TYR A 404 -0.73 -0.89 0.69
C TYR A 404 -0.05 -2.26 0.71
N TRP A 405 -0.44 -3.14 -0.18
CA TRP A 405 0.33 -4.29 -0.61
C TRP A 405 0.89 -4.02 -2.01
N ASN A 406 2.19 -3.79 -2.18
CA ASN A 406 3.23 -3.49 -1.20
C ASN A 406 4.04 -2.26 -1.64
N LEU A 407 4.94 -1.81 -0.80
CA LEU A 407 5.75 -0.60 -1.01
C LEU A 407 6.96 -0.81 -1.94
N MET A 408 7.15 -2.01 -2.49
CA MET A 408 8.36 -2.41 -3.23
C MET A 408 8.53 -1.74 -4.60
N ARG A 409 7.54 -0.96 -5.07
CA ARG A 409 7.55 -0.32 -6.39
C ARG A 409 7.28 1.17 -6.30
N PRO A 410 7.95 1.96 -7.16
CA PRO A 410 7.70 3.39 -7.20
C PRO A 410 6.27 3.70 -7.67
N PHE A 411 5.66 4.72 -7.07
CA PHE A 411 4.38 5.28 -7.49
C PHE A 411 4.15 6.64 -6.81
N ARG A 412 5.03 7.62 -7.10
CA ARG A 412 5.03 8.94 -6.47
C ARG A 412 3.69 9.66 -6.58
N ALA A 413 3.06 9.62 -7.74
CA ALA A 413 1.74 10.24 -7.93
C ALA A 413 0.70 9.71 -6.94
N ASN A 414 0.77 8.41 -6.57
CA ASN A 414 -0.07 7.85 -5.52
C ASN A 414 0.24 8.47 -4.15
N TRP A 415 1.51 8.56 -3.77
CA TRP A 415 1.90 9.07 -2.45
C TRP A 415 1.53 10.54 -2.29
N LEU A 416 1.73 11.34 -3.30
CA LEU A 416 1.31 12.73 -3.34
C LEU A 416 -0.22 12.87 -3.27
N LEU A 417 -0.96 12.02 -3.98
CA LEU A 417 -2.43 11.97 -3.93
C LEU A 417 -2.93 11.62 -2.53
N VAL A 418 -2.40 10.55 -1.93
CA VAL A 418 -2.82 10.07 -0.59
C VAL A 418 -2.54 11.13 0.46
N ASN A 419 -1.37 11.78 0.42
CA ASN A 419 -1.02 12.87 1.32
C ASN A 419 -2.02 14.04 1.26
N GLN A 420 -2.48 14.40 0.05
CA GLN A 420 -3.46 15.48 -0.13
C GLN A 420 -4.89 15.08 0.30
N MET A 421 -5.18 13.77 0.33
CA MET A 421 -6.55 13.29 0.59
C MET A 421 -6.77 12.87 2.04
N LEU A 422 -5.72 12.49 2.77
CA LEU A 422 -5.82 11.90 4.11
C LEU A 422 -5.08 12.66 5.22
N HIS A 423 -4.37 13.77 4.88
CA HIS A 423 -3.58 14.53 5.86
C HIS A 423 -3.86 16.03 5.87
#